data_fb618de41b15e6eebabe4eee68fab2e8
#
_entry.id   fb618de41b15e6eebabe4eee68fab2e8
#
_cell.length_a   1.000
_cell.length_b   1.000
_cell.length_c   1.000
_cell.angle_alpha   90.00
_cell.angle_beta   90.00
_cell.angle_gamma   90.00
#
_symmetry.space_group_name_H-M   'P 1'
#
loop_
_entity.id
_entity.type
_entity.pdbx_description
1 polymer ?
#
loop_
_entity_poly.entity_id
_entity_poly.type
_entity_poly.pdbx_seq_one_letter_code
_entity_poly.pdbx_strand_id
1 'polypeptide(L)'
;MLTADHPNRQRWSLAVTAFVTVVALAASACGSTSKPAGASSGGNPVNATFTYGAFTPVMVGWDPSTDYSNEIIAMNNMYETLTRYDSQTGQVKPLLATSWKKSADAKTWTFTIRQGVKFHDGKAMTAADVKASIDRTITVNQGAAYIWGAVKSIAAPNATTVVFHLKYPAPIDLISSAGYAAFIYDTKASGSTPPAKWFAQGHDAGTGPYTVAQYSKGQEIELRLKSFPGYWGGWSGAHYKNVVFRVVSTASTTAQLVRDGQITWAEQMTPQLWNSLKSDPNIVTTTATSYQNLFGMLNTSHGPLANVKVRQALAYATDYKGLVAAMGAFTPSIGIIPKGLWGYNRNLPAYQTNMAKAKALLQSAGYGPGGKAMTLNLTYTQGDQYEQTAASLLKSEYAPLNIKLNVASLAWPTQWSKAKSTNPASRQDILLFYWWPDYPDPYSWFINLFHSANPPYFNLAYYDNPTVDKQIDRVEPLSATNRPAAINLYTQIQTTLLKDSPALFLGTQTYERAMQKSVGGYVDNPAYPSVVFVYSLKPGQ
;
A
#
# COMPACT_ATOMS: atom_id res chain seq x y z
N MET A 1 13.16 -15.48 -59.84
CA MET A 1 12.80 -16.88 -60.20
C MET A 1 11.99 -17.44 -59.07
N LEU A 2 10.68 -17.56 -59.37
CA LEU A 2 9.82 -18.76 -59.18
C LEU A 2 9.58 -19.11 -57.70
N THR A 3 8.40 -19.33 -57.16
CA THR A 3 6.97 -19.28 -57.58
C THR A 3 6.18 -19.51 -56.31
N ALA A 4 5.05 -18.84 -56.25
CA ALA A 4 3.85 -19.06 -55.48
C ALA A 4 3.47 -20.57 -55.27
N ASP A 5 2.80 -20.82 -54.14
CA ASP A 5 1.52 -21.52 -54.19
C ASP A 5 0.77 -21.44 -52.85
N HIS A 6 -0.45 -20.91 -52.91
CA HIS A 6 -1.58 -21.23 -52.03
C HIS A 6 -2.35 -22.43 -52.65
N PRO A 7 -3.01 -23.33 -51.92
CA PRO A 7 -4.44 -23.12 -51.61
C PRO A 7 -4.88 -23.80 -50.27
N ASN A 8 -5.98 -23.53 -49.59
CA ASN A 8 -7.34 -23.80 -49.90
C ASN A 8 -8.29 -23.37 -48.78
N ARG A 9 -9.30 -22.67 -49.12
CA ARG A 9 -10.47 -22.39 -48.27
C ARG A 9 -11.39 -23.63 -48.29
N GLN A 10 -11.79 -24.16 -47.14
CA GLN A 10 -13.01 -24.95 -47.03
C GLN A 10 -14.03 -24.26 -46.10
N ARG A 11 -15.12 -23.86 -46.72
CA ARG A 11 -16.36 -23.42 -46.08
C ARG A 11 -17.10 -24.67 -45.57
N TRP A 12 -17.55 -24.66 -44.33
CA TRP A 12 -18.57 -25.58 -43.84
C TRP A 12 -19.79 -24.80 -43.39
N SER A 13 -20.91 -25.14 -43.99
CA SER A 13 -22.22 -24.54 -43.81
C SER A 13 -22.88 -25.09 -42.54
N LEU A 14 -23.56 -24.22 -41.84
CA LEU A 14 -24.44 -24.51 -40.72
C LEU A 14 -25.72 -25.19 -41.19
N ALA A 15 -26.10 -26.27 -40.53
CA ALA A 15 -27.48 -26.78 -40.51
C ALA A 15 -28.02 -26.64 -39.08
N VAL A 16 -29.01 -25.78 -38.94
CA VAL A 16 -29.80 -25.59 -37.72
C VAL A 16 -30.93 -26.63 -37.74
N THR A 17 -31.02 -27.47 -36.72
CA THR A 17 -32.21 -28.29 -36.48
C THR A 17 -32.71 -28.02 -35.06
N ALA A 18 -33.83 -27.32 -34.98
CA ALA A 18 -34.58 -27.09 -33.76
C ALA A 18 -35.38 -28.36 -33.39
N PHE A 19 -35.23 -28.84 -32.17
CA PHE A 19 -36.17 -29.78 -31.55
C PHE A 19 -36.88 -29.10 -30.39
N VAL A 20 -38.15 -28.84 -30.59
CA VAL A 20 -39.09 -28.41 -29.55
C VAL A 20 -39.68 -29.69 -28.94
N THR A 21 -39.43 -29.93 -27.66
CA THR A 21 -40.15 -30.97 -26.89
C THR A 21 -40.93 -30.27 -25.78
N VAL A 22 -42.24 -30.22 -25.97
CA VAL A 22 -43.21 -29.81 -24.95
C VAL A 22 -43.47 -30.99 -24.03
N VAL A 23 -43.21 -30.85 -22.74
CA VAL A 23 -43.71 -31.75 -21.70
C VAL A 23 -44.55 -30.93 -20.73
N ALA A 24 -45.86 -31.17 -20.83
CA ALA A 24 -46.82 -30.72 -19.84
C ALA A 24 -46.78 -31.64 -18.63
N LEU A 25 -46.62 -31.13 -17.42
CA LEU A 25 -46.84 -31.87 -16.19
C LEU A 25 -47.77 -31.08 -15.26
N ALA A 26 -48.75 -31.82 -14.82
CA ALA A 26 -49.89 -31.37 -14.06
C ALA A 26 -49.53 -30.81 -12.67
N ALA A 27 -50.28 -29.81 -12.28
CA ALA A 27 -50.30 -29.24 -10.93
C ALA A 27 -50.93 -30.25 -9.94
N SER A 28 -50.22 -30.49 -8.84
CA SER A 28 -50.82 -30.98 -7.61
C SER A 28 -50.48 -29.95 -6.50
N ALA A 29 -51.47 -29.19 -6.11
CA ALA A 29 -51.40 -28.30 -4.98
C ALA A 29 -51.49 -29.13 -3.69
N CYS A 30 -50.44 -29.02 -2.84
CA CYS A 30 -50.57 -29.20 -1.39
C CYS A 30 -49.88 -28.03 -0.71
N GLY A 31 -50.68 -27.16 -0.15
CA GLY A 31 -50.20 -26.04 0.63
C GLY A 31 -49.59 -26.54 1.95
N SER A 32 -48.37 -26.10 2.21
CA SER A 32 -47.85 -25.95 3.56
C SER A 32 -47.16 -24.59 3.65
N THR A 33 -47.83 -23.67 4.33
CA THR A 33 -47.30 -22.39 4.74
C THR A 33 -46.20 -22.64 5.77
N SER A 34 -44.95 -22.71 5.31
CA SER A 34 -43.81 -22.56 6.21
C SER A 34 -43.55 -21.06 6.45
N LYS A 35 -43.90 -20.59 7.64
CA LYS A 35 -43.44 -19.33 8.19
C LYS A 35 -41.92 -19.22 8.04
N PRO A 36 -41.37 -18.04 7.67
CA PRO A 36 -39.91 -17.86 7.76
C PRO A 36 -39.54 -18.03 9.24
N ALA A 37 -38.61 -18.93 9.49
CA ALA A 37 -38.03 -19.12 10.81
C ALA A 37 -37.40 -17.77 11.23
N GLY A 38 -37.90 -17.22 12.31
CA GLY A 38 -37.36 -16.03 12.91
C GLY A 38 -35.89 -16.20 13.23
N ALA A 39 -35.12 -15.18 12.93
CA ALA A 39 -33.72 -15.09 13.30
C ALA A 39 -33.59 -15.33 14.82
N SER A 40 -33.01 -16.45 15.22
CA SER A 40 -32.67 -16.72 16.59
C SER A 40 -31.54 -15.77 17.00
N SER A 41 -31.85 -14.83 17.87
CA SER A 41 -30.86 -14.01 18.57
C SER A 41 -29.98 -14.90 19.44
N GLY A 42 -28.64 -14.70 19.34
CA GLY A 42 -27.72 -15.02 20.43
C GLY A 42 -27.07 -16.39 20.43
N GLY A 43 -26.43 -16.78 19.32
CA GLY A 43 -25.38 -17.80 19.36
C GLY A 43 -24.09 -17.23 18.76
N ASN A 44 -23.00 -17.29 19.52
CA ASN A 44 -21.68 -16.94 19.03
C ASN A 44 -21.39 -17.75 17.74
N PRO A 45 -21.23 -17.17 16.55
CA PRO A 45 -21.07 -17.97 15.34
C PRO A 45 -19.72 -18.69 15.41
N VAL A 46 -19.76 -20.01 15.64
CA VAL A 46 -18.58 -20.87 15.87
C VAL A 46 -17.57 -20.81 14.71
N ASN A 47 -18.00 -20.33 13.52
CA ASN A 47 -17.17 -20.23 12.30
C ASN A 47 -17.42 -18.94 11.51
N ALA A 48 -17.48 -17.79 12.17
CA ALA A 48 -17.67 -16.51 11.47
C ALA A 48 -16.58 -16.27 10.43
N THR A 49 -17.00 -15.85 9.24
CA THR A 49 -16.12 -15.49 8.12
C THR A 49 -16.07 -13.97 7.95
N PHE A 50 -14.87 -13.42 7.87
CA PHE A 50 -14.63 -12.03 7.48
C PHE A 50 -14.27 -11.99 6.00
N THR A 51 -15.07 -11.30 5.19
CA THR A 51 -14.79 -11.11 3.76
C THR A 51 -14.26 -9.70 3.54
N TYR A 52 -12.98 -9.62 3.19
CA TYR A 52 -12.30 -8.40 2.77
C TYR A 52 -12.60 -8.17 1.28
N GLY A 53 -13.22 -7.05 0.94
CA GLY A 53 -13.42 -6.61 -0.45
C GLY A 53 -12.26 -5.76 -0.91
N ALA A 54 -11.33 -6.34 -1.66
CA ALA A 54 -10.18 -5.67 -2.23
C ALA A 54 -10.53 -5.02 -3.57
N PHE A 55 -9.99 -3.83 -3.82
CA PHE A 55 -10.16 -3.13 -5.10
C PHE A 55 -9.21 -3.67 -6.18
N THR A 56 -8.00 -4.04 -5.79
CA THR A 56 -6.96 -4.60 -6.66
C THR A 56 -6.48 -5.94 -6.13
N PRO A 57 -5.80 -6.75 -6.95
CA PRO A 57 -5.19 -7.99 -6.48
C PRO A 57 -4.32 -7.78 -5.24
N VAL A 58 -4.55 -8.61 -4.22
CA VAL A 58 -3.78 -8.59 -2.96
C VAL A 58 -2.50 -9.41 -3.09
N MET A 59 -2.48 -10.36 -4.05
CA MET A 59 -1.43 -11.35 -4.19
C MET A 59 -0.46 -10.95 -5.31
N VAL A 60 0.34 -9.91 -5.10
CA VAL A 60 1.36 -9.44 -6.07
C VAL A 60 2.61 -10.31 -5.97
N GLY A 61 3.22 -10.35 -4.79
CA GLY A 61 4.27 -11.28 -4.39
C GLY A 61 3.77 -12.21 -3.28
N TRP A 62 4.66 -12.90 -2.59
CA TRP A 62 4.29 -13.74 -1.43
C TRP A 62 5.48 -14.10 -0.55
N ASP A 63 6.67 -13.60 -0.85
CA ASP A 63 7.88 -13.85 -0.06
C ASP A 63 8.06 -12.74 0.98
N PRO A 64 7.99 -13.04 2.29
CA PRO A 64 8.04 -12.04 3.36
C PRO A 64 9.33 -11.22 3.40
N SER A 65 10.39 -11.64 2.71
CA SER A 65 11.65 -10.88 2.63
C SER A 65 11.76 -9.97 1.41
N THR A 66 10.85 -10.07 0.44
CA THR A 66 10.95 -9.31 -0.82
C THR A 66 9.71 -8.49 -1.13
N ASP A 67 8.58 -8.80 -0.51
CA ASP A 67 7.32 -8.16 -0.80
C ASP A 67 7.24 -6.72 -0.26
N TYR A 68 6.60 -5.84 -1.02
CA TYR A 68 6.55 -4.40 -0.74
C TYR A 68 5.30 -3.70 -1.28
N SER A 69 4.24 -4.46 -1.59
CA SER A 69 3.01 -3.93 -2.19
C SER A 69 1.75 -4.39 -1.43
N ASN A 70 0.66 -4.69 -2.13
CA ASN A 70 -0.65 -4.99 -1.54
C ASN A 70 -0.71 -6.29 -0.72
N GLU A 71 0.23 -7.21 -0.90
CA GLU A 71 0.30 -8.47 -0.15
C GLU A 71 0.34 -8.28 1.37
N ILE A 72 0.82 -7.14 1.86
CA ILE A 72 0.79 -6.83 3.30
C ILE A 72 -0.61 -6.85 3.90
N ILE A 73 -1.64 -6.56 3.09
CA ILE A 73 -3.04 -6.57 3.52
C ILE A 73 -3.41 -7.95 4.09
N ALA A 74 -2.97 -9.00 3.42
CA ALA A 74 -3.17 -10.36 3.87
C ALA A 74 -2.07 -10.83 4.83
N MET A 75 -0.80 -10.56 4.51
CA MET A 75 0.36 -11.06 5.24
C MET A 75 0.40 -10.62 6.70
N ASN A 76 -0.06 -9.40 7.03
CA ASN A 76 -0.18 -8.93 8.42
C ASN A 76 -1.18 -9.74 9.27
N ASN A 77 -1.98 -10.62 8.68
CA ASN A 77 -2.83 -11.59 9.40
C ASN A 77 -2.17 -12.96 9.57
N MET A 78 -1.07 -13.22 8.85
CA MET A 78 -0.37 -14.51 8.81
C MET A 78 1.03 -14.45 9.43
N TYR A 79 1.67 -13.31 9.31
CA TYR A 79 3.01 -13.05 9.83
C TYR A 79 2.95 -12.00 10.93
N GLU A 80 3.88 -12.09 11.85
CA GLU A 80 4.05 -11.10 12.91
C GLU A 80 5.47 -10.53 12.89
N THR A 81 5.61 -9.38 13.51
CA THR A 81 6.85 -8.62 13.67
C THR A 81 7.27 -8.59 15.14
N LEU A 82 8.46 -8.10 15.47
CA LEU A 82 8.89 -8.02 16.88
C LEU A 82 8.00 -7.06 17.68
N THR A 83 7.60 -5.96 17.07
CA THR A 83 6.79 -4.90 17.69
C THR A 83 5.65 -4.52 16.75
N ARG A 84 4.66 -3.78 17.25
CA ARG A 84 3.57 -3.22 16.44
C ARG A 84 3.35 -1.75 16.81
N TYR A 85 3.17 -0.90 15.79
CA TYR A 85 2.81 0.48 16.01
C TYR A 85 1.32 0.61 16.35
N ASP A 86 1.03 1.33 17.42
CA ASP A 86 -0.31 1.70 17.86
C ASP A 86 -0.57 3.15 17.46
N SER A 87 -1.43 3.36 16.48
CA SER A 87 -1.74 4.69 15.95
C SER A 87 -2.55 5.56 16.90
N GLN A 88 -3.29 4.96 17.83
CA GLN A 88 -4.09 5.70 18.81
C GLN A 88 -3.20 6.38 19.85
N THR A 89 -2.13 5.71 20.25
CA THR A 89 -1.18 6.22 21.24
C THR A 89 0.11 6.79 20.63
N GLY A 90 0.36 6.55 19.35
CA GLY A 90 1.61 6.93 18.67
C GLY A 90 2.83 6.15 19.19
N GLN A 91 2.63 5.02 19.85
CA GLN A 91 3.66 4.23 20.51
C GLN A 91 3.87 2.87 19.84
N VAL A 92 5.07 2.36 19.97
CA VAL A 92 5.40 0.98 19.62
C VAL A 92 5.02 0.06 20.80
N LYS A 93 4.29 -1.01 20.50
CA LYS A 93 3.79 -2.00 21.47
C LYS A 93 4.52 -3.35 21.29
N PRO A 94 4.67 -4.14 22.36
CA PRO A 94 5.14 -5.51 22.28
C PRO A 94 4.28 -6.40 21.38
N LEU A 95 4.95 -7.29 20.58
CA LEU A 95 4.29 -8.35 19.82
C LEU A 95 5.08 -9.65 19.99
N LEU A 96 5.95 -10.06 19.05
CA LEU A 96 6.84 -11.21 19.27
C LEU A 96 8.00 -10.90 20.22
N ALA A 97 8.38 -9.63 20.38
CA ALA A 97 9.18 -9.17 21.50
C ALA A 97 8.29 -8.74 22.66
N THR A 98 8.62 -9.15 23.88
CA THR A 98 7.89 -8.76 25.10
C THR A 98 8.44 -7.48 25.73
N SER A 99 9.72 -7.18 25.47
CA SER A 99 10.39 -5.95 25.90
C SER A 99 11.66 -5.72 25.09
N TRP A 100 12.17 -4.50 25.13
CA TRP A 100 13.45 -4.12 24.53
C TRP A 100 14.13 -2.99 25.28
N LYS A 101 15.43 -2.87 25.08
CA LYS A 101 16.25 -1.77 25.59
C LYS A 101 17.29 -1.38 24.56
N LYS A 102 17.68 -0.10 24.56
CA LYS A 102 18.77 0.41 23.73
C LYS A 102 19.92 0.92 24.57
N SER A 103 21.14 0.86 24.05
CA SER A 103 22.31 1.53 24.62
C SER A 103 22.16 3.07 24.56
N ALA A 104 22.94 3.78 25.36
CA ALA A 104 22.90 5.25 25.42
C ALA A 104 23.19 5.91 24.05
N ASP A 105 24.06 5.30 23.25
CA ASP A 105 24.40 5.74 21.88
C ASP A 105 23.41 5.25 20.80
N ALA A 106 22.37 4.52 21.20
CA ALA A 106 21.35 3.91 20.33
C ALA A 106 21.93 2.99 19.22
N LYS A 107 23.15 2.44 19.41
CA LYS A 107 23.80 1.51 18.46
C LYS A 107 23.68 0.04 18.84
N THR A 108 23.17 -0.26 20.02
CA THR A 108 22.89 -1.64 20.45
C THR A 108 21.46 -1.72 20.97
N TRP A 109 20.67 -2.62 20.40
CA TRP A 109 19.30 -2.88 20.80
C TRP A 109 19.17 -4.34 21.22
N THR A 110 18.62 -4.57 22.41
CA THR A 110 18.41 -5.92 22.94
C THR A 110 16.91 -6.16 23.11
N PHE A 111 16.38 -7.17 22.45
CA PHE A 111 14.98 -7.60 22.54
C PHE A 111 14.85 -8.90 23.30
N THR A 112 13.84 -8.98 24.17
CA THR A 112 13.42 -10.22 24.82
C THR A 112 12.30 -10.84 24.00
N ILE A 113 12.50 -12.07 23.51
CA ILE A 113 11.57 -12.74 22.59
C ILE A 113 10.52 -13.53 23.37
N ARG A 114 9.26 -13.45 22.93
CA ARG A 114 8.13 -14.17 23.50
C ARG A 114 8.34 -15.68 23.38
N GLN A 115 8.07 -16.39 24.47
CA GLN A 115 8.11 -17.84 24.50
C GLN A 115 6.76 -18.46 24.16
N GLY A 116 6.76 -19.73 23.75
CA GLY A 116 5.55 -20.47 23.41
C GLY A 116 4.94 -20.12 22.05
N VAL A 117 5.56 -19.23 21.27
CA VAL A 117 5.17 -18.93 19.89
C VAL A 117 5.52 -20.12 18.99
N LYS A 118 4.59 -20.48 18.11
CA LYS A 118 4.77 -21.54 17.09
C LYS A 118 4.59 -20.95 15.71
N PHE A 119 5.39 -21.46 14.77
CA PHE A 119 5.12 -21.28 13.34
C PHE A 119 3.92 -22.12 12.90
N HIS A 120 3.38 -21.84 11.72
CA HIS A 120 2.23 -22.55 11.19
C HIS A 120 2.48 -24.05 10.94
N ASP A 121 3.72 -24.46 10.81
CA ASP A 121 4.14 -25.89 10.75
C ASP A 121 4.24 -26.56 12.14
N GLY A 122 4.02 -25.80 13.23
CA GLY A 122 4.03 -26.29 14.60
C GLY A 122 5.38 -26.20 15.32
N LYS A 123 6.48 -25.85 14.63
CA LYS A 123 7.78 -25.63 15.26
C LYS A 123 7.77 -24.43 16.21
N ALA A 124 8.50 -24.52 17.30
CA ALA A 124 8.67 -23.41 18.23
C ALA A 124 9.59 -22.33 17.63
N MET A 125 9.16 -21.07 17.73
CA MET A 125 9.98 -19.91 17.37
C MET A 125 10.97 -19.58 18.49
N THR A 126 12.20 -19.23 18.09
CA THR A 126 13.28 -18.79 18.97
C THR A 126 13.93 -17.50 18.48
N ALA A 127 14.81 -16.93 19.27
CA ALA A 127 15.62 -15.77 18.85
C ALA A 127 16.51 -16.06 17.63
N ALA A 128 16.90 -17.32 17.40
CA ALA A 128 17.66 -17.71 16.22
C ALA A 128 16.83 -17.58 14.93
N ASP A 129 15.52 -17.83 15.00
CA ASP A 129 14.61 -17.68 13.86
C ASP A 129 14.34 -16.21 13.55
N VAL A 130 14.25 -15.36 14.57
CA VAL A 130 14.19 -13.89 14.40
C VAL A 130 15.42 -13.40 13.65
N LYS A 131 16.62 -13.81 14.11
CA LYS A 131 17.88 -13.49 13.42
C LYS A 131 17.86 -13.98 11.97
N ALA A 132 17.47 -15.22 11.74
CA ALA A 132 17.46 -15.83 10.41
C ALA A 132 16.52 -15.10 9.43
N SER A 133 15.32 -14.71 9.88
CA SER A 133 14.33 -13.97 9.07
C SER A 133 14.89 -12.62 8.62
N ILE A 134 15.43 -11.83 9.55
CA ILE A 134 15.95 -10.50 9.24
C ILE A 134 17.26 -10.58 8.45
N ASP A 135 18.17 -11.49 8.78
CA ASP A 135 19.40 -11.72 8.01
C ASP A 135 19.09 -12.11 6.55
N ARG A 136 18.06 -12.96 6.33
CA ARG A 136 17.63 -13.29 4.98
C ARG A 136 17.13 -12.04 4.23
N THR A 137 16.30 -11.22 4.85
CA THR A 137 15.81 -9.97 4.26
C THR A 137 16.96 -9.03 3.88
N ILE A 138 17.94 -8.85 4.78
CA ILE A 138 19.14 -8.04 4.51
C ILE A 138 19.96 -8.63 3.35
N THR A 139 20.12 -9.97 3.32
CA THR A 139 20.94 -10.66 2.31
C THR A 139 20.30 -10.61 0.93
N VAL A 140 18.98 -10.84 0.84
CA VAL A 140 18.23 -10.78 -0.42
C VAL A 140 18.20 -9.34 -0.96
N ASN A 141 18.15 -8.35 -0.09
CA ASN A 141 18.23 -6.92 -0.40
C ASN A 141 17.26 -6.47 -1.51
N GLN A 142 16.00 -6.86 -1.36
CA GLN A 142 14.91 -6.48 -2.27
C GLN A 142 13.75 -5.85 -1.48
N GLY A 143 12.79 -5.26 -2.19
CA GLY A 143 11.63 -4.62 -1.59
C GLY A 143 12.03 -3.54 -0.58
N ALA A 144 11.47 -3.61 0.63
CA ALA A 144 11.74 -2.66 1.70
C ALA A 144 12.95 -3.03 2.59
N ALA A 145 13.85 -3.92 2.14
CA ALA A 145 15.02 -4.36 2.93
C ALA A 145 15.93 -3.21 3.40
N TYR A 146 15.89 -2.06 2.73
CA TYR A 146 16.64 -0.85 3.09
C TYR A 146 16.41 -0.40 4.54
N ILE A 147 15.25 -0.72 5.14
CA ILE A 147 14.91 -0.34 6.53
C ILE A 147 15.93 -0.90 7.55
N TRP A 148 16.62 -1.99 7.19
CA TRP A 148 17.68 -2.60 7.98
C TRP A 148 19.08 -2.05 7.67
N GLY A 149 19.20 -0.97 6.89
CA GLY A 149 20.46 -0.39 6.43
C GLY A 149 21.44 -0.05 7.57
N ALA A 150 20.90 0.37 8.72
CA ALA A 150 21.71 0.64 9.92
C ALA A 150 22.31 -0.61 10.56
N VAL A 151 21.77 -1.81 10.32
CA VAL A 151 22.20 -3.04 10.98
C VAL A 151 23.60 -3.46 10.48
N LYS A 152 24.51 -3.67 11.42
CA LYS A 152 25.85 -4.22 11.19
C LYS A 152 25.83 -5.73 11.37
N SER A 153 25.22 -6.21 12.45
CA SER A 153 25.09 -7.65 12.75
C SER A 153 23.95 -7.89 13.73
N ILE A 154 23.41 -9.11 13.69
CA ILE A 154 22.38 -9.59 14.62
C ILE A 154 22.96 -10.79 15.37
N ALA A 155 22.81 -10.82 16.69
CA ALA A 155 23.18 -11.95 17.53
C ALA A 155 21.95 -12.53 18.22
N ALA A 156 21.94 -13.85 18.39
CA ALA A 156 20.95 -14.58 19.17
C ALA A 156 21.72 -15.43 20.23
N PRO A 157 22.17 -14.81 21.35
CA PRO A 157 23.03 -15.47 22.31
C PRO A 157 22.34 -16.62 23.05
N ASN A 158 21.02 -16.64 23.07
CA ASN A 158 20.21 -17.73 23.63
C ASN A 158 18.82 -17.71 22.94
N ALA A 159 17.95 -18.64 23.33
CA ALA A 159 16.65 -18.84 22.69
C ALA A 159 15.67 -17.63 22.82
N THR A 160 15.92 -16.71 23.74
CA THR A 160 14.99 -15.63 24.11
C THR A 160 15.55 -14.23 23.93
N THR A 161 16.78 -14.09 23.45
CA THR A 161 17.43 -12.78 23.34
C THR A 161 17.95 -12.55 21.94
N VAL A 162 17.53 -11.43 21.33
CA VAL A 162 18.09 -10.93 20.06
C VAL A 162 18.79 -9.61 20.32
N VAL A 163 19.99 -9.44 19.78
CA VAL A 163 20.78 -8.22 19.90
C VAL A 163 21.12 -7.71 18.51
N PHE A 164 20.70 -6.48 18.22
CA PHE A 164 21.08 -5.76 17.01
C PHE A 164 22.26 -4.86 17.33
N HIS A 165 23.33 -4.99 16.56
CA HIS A 165 24.47 -4.07 16.56
C HIS A 165 24.41 -3.21 15.31
N LEU A 166 24.48 -1.89 15.46
CA LEU A 166 24.26 -0.94 14.37
C LEU A 166 25.56 -0.25 13.95
N LYS A 167 25.63 0.13 12.69
CA LYS A 167 26.68 0.99 12.09
C LYS A 167 26.53 2.42 12.60
N TYR A 168 25.28 2.90 12.70
CA TYR A 168 24.88 4.23 13.18
C TYR A 168 23.55 4.12 13.95
N PRO A 169 23.17 5.08 14.78
CA PRO A 169 21.92 5.04 15.54
C PRO A 169 20.71 4.96 14.62
N ALA A 170 19.74 4.07 14.93
CA ALA A 170 18.47 3.95 14.23
C ALA A 170 17.36 3.49 15.20
N PRO A 171 16.07 3.82 14.95
CA PRO A 171 14.94 3.46 15.81
C PRO A 171 14.49 2.01 15.54
N ILE A 172 15.28 1.03 15.97
CA ILE A 172 15.03 -0.40 15.68
C ILE A 172 13.69 -0.90 16.22
N ASP A 173 13.21 -0.36 17.33
CA ASP A 173 11.89 -0.68 17.85
C ASP A 173 10.78 -0.29 16.85
N LEU A 174 10.90 0.86 16.24
CA LEU A 174 9.95 1.35 15.24
C LEU A 174 10.11 0.61 13.90
N ILE A 175 11.35 0.41 13.43
CA ILE A 175 11.67 -0.36 12.23
C ILE A 175 11.12 -1.80 12.36
N SER A 176 11.26 -2.40 13.53
CA SER A 176 10.72 -3.75 13.81
C SER A 176 9.20 -3.83 13.82
N SER A 177 8.47 -2.73 13.67
CA SER A 177 7.02 -2.70 13.50
C SER A 177 6.59 -2.54 12.04
N ALA A 178 7.53 -2.51 11.10
CA ALA A 178 7.25 -2.29 9.69
C ALA A 178 6.27 -3.32 9.11
N GLY A 179 5.37 -2.86 8.27
CA GLY A 179 4.42 -3.74 7.55
C GLY A 179 5.07 -4.56 6.44
N TYR A 180 6.35 -4.26 6.12
CA TYR A 180 7.17 -4.92 5.11
C TYR A 180 8.53 -5.27 5.69
N ALA A 181 9.20 -6.28 5.12
CA ALA A 181 10.60 -6.62 5.39
C ALA A 181 10.97 -6.86 6.87
N ALA A 182 9.99 -6.84 7.80
CA ALA A 182 10.19 -7.05 9.24
C ALA A 182 9.46 -8.30 9.78
N PHE A 183 8.85 -9.10 8.91
CA PHE A 183 8.17 -10.32 9.28
C PHE A 183 9.13 -11.38 9.81
N ILE A 184 8.69 -12.07 10.88
CA ILE A 184 9.41 -13.23 11.45
C ILE A 184 8.71 -14.49 10.97
N TYR A 185 9.49 -15.41 10.41
CA TYR A 185 8.99 -16.65 9.81
C TYR A 185 10.03 -17.77 9.85
N ASP A 186 9.60 -19.02 9.67
CA ASP A 186 10.54 -20.15 9.54
C ASP A 186 11.23 -20.11 8.16
N THR A 187 12.46 -19.62 8.13
CA THR A 187 13.28 -19.55 6.91
C THR A 187 13.64 -20.92 6.33
N LYS A 188 13.42 -22.00 7.09
CA LYS A 188 13.71 -23.39 6.71
C LYS A 188 12.47 -24.15 6.22
N ALA A 189 11.29 -23.53 6.28
CA ALA A 189 10.01 -24.16 5.91
C ALA A 189 9.99 -24.66 4.45
N SER A 190 10.71 -23.99 3.55
CA SER A 190 10.79 -24.36 2.13
C SER A 190 11.65 -25.62 1.86
N GLY A 191 12.38 -26.14 2.86
CA GLY A 191 13.28 -27.27 2.71
C GLY A 191 14.31 -27.06 1.60
N SER A 192 14.35 -27.97 0.63
CA SER A 192 15.23 -27.88 -0.55
C SER A 192 14.66 -27.01 -1.70
N THR A 193 13.41 -26.59 -1.60
CA THR A 193 12.80 -25.72 -2.63
C THR A 193 13.30 -24.28 -2.44
N PRO A 194 13.73 -23.58 -3.51
CA PRO A 194 14.09 -22.17 -3.41
C PRO A 194 12.93 -21.36 -2.79
N PRO A 195 13.19 -20.52 -1.76
CA PRO A 195 12.13 -19.84 -1.01
C PRO A 195 11.15 -19.04 -1.89
N ALA A 196 11.65 -18.27 -2.86
CA ALA A 196 10.80 -17.50 -3.77
C ALA A 196 9.81 -18.40 -4.56
N LYS A 197 10.25 -19.58 -5.00
CA LYS A 197 9.39 -20.55 -5.68
C LYS A 197 8.38 -21.17 -4.73
N TRP A 198 8.80 -21.50 -3.51
CA TRP A 198 7.95 -22.11 -2.49
C TRP A 198 6.83 -21.16 -2.06
N PHE A 199 7.17 -19.90 -1.74
CA PHE A 199 6.18 -18.89 -1.41
C PHE A 199 5.22 -18.60 -2.59
N ALA A 200 5.72 -18.51 -3.83
CA ALA A 200 4.89 -18.28 -5.02
C ALA A 200 3.80 -19.35 -5.24
N GLN A 201 3.93 -20.51 -4.61
CA GLN A 201 2.91 -21.58 -4.61
C GLN A 201 1.81 -21.38 -3.56
N GLY A 202 1.85 -20.28 -2.79
CA GLY A 202 0.88 -19.95 -1.76
C GLY A 202 1.14 -20.58 -0.41
N HIS A 203 2.36 -21.04 -0.17
CA HIS A 203 2.77 -21.52 1.15
C HIS A 203 3.02 -20.35 2.11
N ASP A 204 2.83 -20.58 3.39
CA ASP A 204 3.19 -19.64 4.44
C ASP A 204 4.05 -20.31 5.54
N ALA A 205 4.81 -19.51 6.27
CA ALA A 205 5.71 -19.94 7.33
C ALA A 205 5.64 -18.99 8.54
N GLY A 206 4.50 -18.31 8.72
CA GLY A 206 4.31 -17.26 9.74
C GLY A 206 4.03 -17.80 11.13
N THR A 207 3.82 -16.85 12.06
CA THR A 207 3.45 -17.07 13.46
C THR A 207 2.06 -16.52 13.78
N GLY A 208 1.44 -15.84 12.83
CA GLY A 208 0.21 -15.07 13.03
C GLY A 208 -1.03 -15.91 13.30
N PRO A 209 -2.16 -15.24 13.59
CA PRO A 209 -3.40 -15.94 13.96
C PRO A 209 -4.03 -16.76 12.84
N TYR A 210 -3.68 -16.48 11.58
CA TYR A 210 -4.26 -17.19 10.42
C TYR A 210 -3.19 -17.81 9.55
N THR A 211 -3.54 -18.94 8.93
CA THR A 211 -2.74 -19.68 7.94
C THR A 211 -3.52 -19.87 6.65
N VAL A 212 -2.83 -20.11 5.55
CA VAL A 212 -3.45 -20.32 4.23
C VAL A 212 -4.33 -21.55 4.24
N ALA A 213 -5.58 -21.39 3.83
CA ALA A 213 -6.50 -22.49 3.54
C ALA A 213 -6.61 -22.75 2.03
N GLN A 214 -6.60 -21.70 1.22
CA GLN A 214 -6.64 -21.77 -0.24
C GLN A 214 -5.95 -20.55 -0.83
N TYR A 215 -5.17 -20.76 -1.86
CA TYR A 215 -4.50 -19.72 -2.64
C TYR A 215 -4.85 -19.88 -4.12
N SER A 216 -5.36 -18.82 -4.75
CA SER A 216 -5.86 -18.86 -6.14
C SER A 216 -5.56 -17.51 -6.81
N LYS A 217 -4.28 -17.20 -7.03
CA LYS A 217 -3.83 -15.94 -7.61
C LYS A 217 -4.57 -15.59 -8.90
N GLY A 218 -5.05 -14.33 -8.99
CA GLY A 218 -5.74 -13.80 -10.16
C GLY A 218 -7.21 -14.24 -10.28
N GLN A 219 -7.76 -14.95 -9.29
CA GLN A 219 -9.19 -15.24 -9.22
C GLN A 219 -9.91 -14.17 -8.39
N GLU A 220 -11.24 -14.07 -8.54
CA GLU A 220 -12.05 -13.14 -7.72
C GLU A 220 -11.86 -13.40 -6.22
N ILE A 221 -11.83 -14.67 -5.81
CA ILE A 221 -11.42 -15.07 -4.45
C ILE A 221 -9.98 -15.56 -4.54
N GLU A 222 -9.06 -14.64 -4.25
CA GLU A 222 -7.63 -14.94 -4.37
C GLU A 222 -7.09 -15.77 -3.21
N LEU A 223 -7.61 -15.52 -1.99
CA LEU A 223 -7.03 -16.09 -0.78
C LEU A 223 -8.12 -16.38 0.24
N ARG A 224 -8.05 -17.57 0.81
CA ARG A 224 -8.81 -17.95 2.01
C ARG A 224 -7.83 -18.30 3.11
N LEU A 225 -8.01 -17.66 4.26
CA LEU A 225 -7.28 -17.99 5.48
C LEU A 225 -8.22 -18.68 6.47
N LYS A 226 -7.65 -19.53 7.30
CA LYS A 226 -8.30 -20.17 8.45
C LYS A 226 -7.53 -19.87 9.73
N SER A 227 -8.21 -19.88 10.86
CA SER A 227 -7.57 -19.74 12.17
C SER A 227 -6.49 -20.80 12.40
N PHE A 228 -5.34 -20.37 12.92
CA PHE A 228 -4.26 -21.27 13.36
C PHE A 228 -4.51 -21.71 14.80
N PRO A 229 -4.83 -23.01 15.06
CA PRO A 229 -5.15 -23.46 16.41
C PRO A 229 -4.00 -23.28 17.42
N GLY A 230 -2.77 -23.30 16.93
CA GLY A 230 -1.55 -23.12 17.73
C GLY A 230 -1.16 -21.67 17.98
N TYR A 231 -2.00 -20.70 17.64
CA TYR A 231 -1.69 -19.28 17.83
C TYR A 231 -1.48 -18.94 19.30
N TRP A 232 -0.37 -18.29 19.63
CA TRP A 232 0.04 -17.97 20.99
C TRP A 232 -0.94 -17.04 21.73
N GLY A 233 -1.67 -16.19 21.00
CA GLY A 233 -2.71 -15.31 21.56
C GLY A 233 -4.00 -16.03 21.95
N GLY A 234 -4.13 -17.31 21.58
CA GLY A 234 -5.31 -18.13 21.84
C GLY A 234 -6.53 -17.74 21.02
N TRP A 235 -7.67 -18.39 21.29
CA TRP A 235 -8.92 -18.18 20.55
C TRP A 235 -10.13 -18.07 21.50
N SER A 236 -9.90 -17.60 22.73
CA SER A 236 -10.98 -17.32 23.66
C SER A 236 -11.78 -16.08 23.25
N GLY A 237 -13.10 -16.14 23.38
CA GLY A 237 -14.00 -15.07 22.97
C GLY A 237 -14.47 -15.17 21.52
N ALA A 238 -15.10 -14.09 21.05
CA ALA A 238 -15.63 -14.01 19.70
C ALA A 238 -14.56 -13.53 18.71
N HIS A 239 -14.18 -14.39 17.77
CA HIS A 239 -13.24 -14.08 16.70
C HIS A 239 -13.77 -14.59 15.37
N TYR A 240 -13.43 -13.90 14.27
CA TYR A 240 -13.56 -14.47 12.94
C TYR A 240 -12.58 -15.64 12.80
N LYS A 241 -13.07 -16.81 12.39
CA LYS A 241 -12.24 -18.01 12.22
C LYS A 241 -11.75 -18.19 10.78
N ASN A 242 -12.42 -17.55 9.84
CA ASN A 242 -12.09 -17.59 8.42
C ASN A 242 -11.96 -16.16 7.89
N VAL A 243 -11.00 -15.94 6.99
CA VAL A 243 -10.82 -14.68 6.28
C VAL A 243 -10.81 -14.98 4.79
N VAL A 244 -11.57 -14.20 4.01
CA VAL A 244 -11.64 -14.31 2.56
C VAL A 244 -11.21 -12.97 1.97
N PHE A 245 -10.25 -12.99 1.06
CA PHE A 245 -9.89 -11.83 0.24
C PHE A 245 -10.52 -11.98 -1.12
N ARG A 246 -11.48 -11.11 -1.41
CA ARG A 246 -12.26 -11.08 -2.65
C ARG A 246 -11.93 -9.83 -3.43
N VAL A 247 -11.44 -9.98 -4.66
CA VAL A 247 -11.05 -8.87 -5.53
C VAL A 247 -12.26 -8.42 -6.34
N VAL A 248 -12.69 -7.18 -6.14
CA VAL A 248 -13.82 -6.57 -6.85
C VAL A 248 -13.39 -5.18 -7.33
N SER A 249 -12.95 -5.08 -8.57
CA SER A 249 -12.41 -3.84 -9.16
C SER A 249 -13.45 -2.78 -9.48
N THR A 250 -14.74 -3.08 -9.35
CA THR A 250 -15.84 -2.15 -9.66
C THR A 250 -16.48 -1.66 -8.37
N ALA A 251 -16.33 -0.38 -8.07
CA ALA A 251 -16.82 0.23 -6.82
C ALA A 251 -18.34 0.07 -6.61
N SER A 252 -19.16 0.13 -7.68
CA SER A 252 -20.61 -0.09 -7.59
C SER A 252 -20.95 -1.54 -7.22
N THR A 253 -20.23 -2.51 -7.77
CA THR A 253 -20.38 -3.93 -7.40
C THR A 253 -19.96 -4.15 -5.94
N THR A 254 -18.85 -3.55 -5.51
CA THR A 254 -18.41 -3.61 -4.11
C THR A 254 -19.49 -3.06 -3.17
N ALA A 255 -20.07 -1.89 -3.48
CA ALA A 255 -21.14 -1.30 -2.68
C ALA A 255 -22.37 -2.21 -2.59
N GLN A 256 -22.76 -2.86 -3.69
CA GLN A 256 -23.87 -3.81 -3.70
C GLN A 256 -23.55 -5.05 -2.83
N LEU A 257 -22.37 -5.64 -3.00
CA LEU A 257 -21.94 -6.80 -2.21
C LEU A 257 -21.83 -6.50 -0.70
N VAL A 258 -21.49 -5.26 -0.33
CA VAL A 258 -21.54 -4.81 1.07
C VAL A 258 -23.00 -4.77 1.55
N ARG A 259 -23.95 -4.19 0.76
CA ARG A 259 -25.39 -4.19 1.13
C ARG A 259 -25.95 -5.60 1.30
N ASP A 260 -25.55 -6.51 0.42
CA ASP A 260 -26.01 -7.90 0.44
C ASP A 260 -25.32 -8.76 1.51
N GLY A 261 -24.41 -8.19 2.31
CA GLY A 261 -23.68 -8.92 3.35
C GLY A 261 -22.63 -9.91 2.82
N GLN A 262 -22.33 -9.90 1.52
CA GLN A 262 -21.34 -10.78 0.89
C GLN A 262 -19.89 -10.27 1.08
N ILE A 263 -19.71 -8.98 1.32
CA ILE A 263 -18.47 -8.35 1.75
C ILE A 263 -18.68 -7.79 3.15
N THR A 264 -17.79 -8.17 4.08
CA THR A 264 -17.84 -7.72 5.46
C THR A 264 -17.24 -6.33 5.63
N TRP A 265 -16.18 -6.03 4.89
CA TRP A 265 -15.45 -4.77 4.94
C TRP A 265 -14.88 -4.46 3.55
N ALA A 266 -15.07 -3.22 3.08
CA ALA A 266 -14.62 -2.77 1.78
C ALA A 266 -13.45 -1.79 1.90
N GLU A 267 -12.41 -2.05 1.13
CA GLU A 267 -11.15 -1.29 1.12
C GLU A 267 -11.33 0.14 0.62
N GLN A 268 -12.05 0.29 -0.49
CA GLN A 268 -12.19 1.57 -1.16
C GLN A 268 -13.55 1.69 -1.83
N MET A 269 -14.09 2.92 -1.80
CA MET A 269 -15.30 3.30 -2.53
C MET A 269 -15.15 4.71 -3.10
N THR A 270 -15.91 5.04 -4.12
CA THR A 270 -16.05 6.45 -4.51
C THR A 270 -16.80 7.21 -3.43
N PRO A 271 -16.53 8.52 -3.24
CA PRO A 271 -17.24 9.34 -2.27
C PRO A 271 -18.77 9.30 -2.43
N GLN A 272 -19.27 9.21 -3.67
CA GLN A 272 -20.70 9.11 -3.95
C GLN A 272 -21.30 7.80 -3.41
N LEU A 273 -20.63 6.67 -3.68
CA LEU A 273 -21.09 5.35 -3.20
C LEU A 273 -20.98 5.26 -1.69
N TRP A 274 -19.87 5.72 -1.11
CA TRP A 274 -19.68 5.76 0.34
C TRP A 274 -20.78 6.60 1.02
N ASN A 275 -21.11 7.78 0.48
CA ASN A 275 -22.23 8.59 0.97
C ASN A 275 -23.57 7.87 0.86
N SER A 276 -23.78 7.09 -0.22
CA SER A 276 -25.03 6.33 -0.40
C SER A 276 -25.21 5.19 0.60
N LEU A 277 -24.14 4.72 1.24
CA LEU A 277 -24.17 3.67 2.25
C LEU A 277 -24.46 4.19 3.66
N LYS A 278 -24.29 5.49 3.90
CA LYS A 278 -24.51 6.10 5.25
C LYS A 278 -25.92 5.92 5.78
N SER A 279 -26.91 5.82 4.91
CA SER A 279 -28.31 5.66 5.29
C SER A 279 -28.74 4.21 5.49
N ASP A 280 -27.87 3.25 5.17
CA ASP A 280 -28.18 1.83 5.35
C ASP A 280 -28.01 1.43 6.82
N PRO A 281 -29.07 0.93 7.49
CA PRO A 281 -29.03 0.60 8.92
C PRO A 281 -28.10 -0.58 9.26
N ASN A 282 -27.71 -1.38 8.26
CA ASN A 282 -26.85 -2.56 8.42
C ASN A 282 -25.37 -2.26 8.13
N ILE A 283 -25.05 -1.03 7.71
CA ILE A 283 -23.70 -0.64 7.30
C ILE A 283 -23.18 0.47 8.23
N VAL A 284 -21.93 0.35 8.61
CA VAL A 284 -21.16 1.41 9.28
C VAL A 284 -20.19 1.99 8.27
N THR A 285 -20.21 3.31 8.11
CA THR A 285 -19.22 4.05 7.34
C THR A 285 -18.32 4.84 8.28
N THR A 286 -17.02 4.80 8.05
CA THR A 286 -16.04 5.53 8.87
C THR A 286 -15.08 6.33 7.96
N THR A 287 -14.51 7.39 8.52
CA THR A 287 -13.40 8.12 7.93
C THR A 287 -12.22 8.09 8.88
N ALA A 288 -11.01 7.94 8.34
CA ALA A 288 -9.79 8.00 9.12
C ALA A 288 -8.69 8.76 8.35
N THR A 289 -7.85 9.46 9.10
CA THR A 289 -6.63 10.05 8.54
C THR A 289 -5.68 8.94 8.09
N SER A 290 -5.09 9.08 6.92
CA SER A 290 -4.03 8.19 6.46
C SER A 290 -2.67 8.89 6.46
N TYR A 291 -1.60 8.08 6.26
CA TYR A 291 -0.28 8.59 5.90
C TYR A 291 0.01 8.45 4.40
N GLN A 292 -1.01 8.20 3.60
CA GLN A 292 -0.88 7.95 2.16
C GLN A 292 -0.99 9.25 1.38
N ASN A 293 0.10 9.60 0.68
CA ASN A 293 0.14 10.77 -0.20
C ASN A 293 -0.01 10.34 -1.66
N LEU A 294 -0.71 11.16 -2.45
CA LEU A 294 -0.71 11.11 -3.90
C LEU A 294 0.31 12.11 -4.44
N PHE A 295 1.23 11.62 -5.26
CA PHE A 295 2.27 12.41 -5.92
C PHE A 295 2.12 12.41 -7.44
N GLY A 296 2.52 13.52 -8.06
CA GLY A 296 2.87 13.57 -9.47
C GLY A 296 4.38 13.72 -9.60
N MET A 297 5.13 12.60 -9.71
CA MET A 297 6.59 12.65 -9.85
C MET A 297 6.97 13.20 -11.21
N LEU A 298 7.84 14.20 -11.24
CA LEU A 298 8.27 14.92 -12.44
C LEU A 298 9.65 14.41 -12.88
N ASN A 299 9.76 13.87 -14.09
CA ASN A 299 11.05 13.37 -14.62
C ASN A 299 12.05 14.51 -14.77
N THR A 300 12.86 14.77 -13.74
CA THR A 300 13.83 15.88 -13.72
C THR A 300 15.04 15.65 -14.63
N SER A 301 15.23 14.43 -15.10
CA SER A 301 16.43 14.03 -15.84
C SER A 301 16.35 14.25 -17.35
N HIS A 302 15.18 14.66 -17.89
CA HIS A 302 14.97 14.77 -19.33
C HIS A 302 13.94 15.82 -19.72
N GLY A 303 14.09 16.34 -20.95
CA GLY A 303 13.13 17.23 -21.59
C GLY A 303 12.87 18.54 -20.85
N PRO A 304 11.69 19.15 -21.04
CA PRO A 304 11.35 20.44 -20.42
C PRO A 304 11.39 20.41 -18.89
N LEU A 305 11.09 19.25 -18.28
CA LEU A 305 11.06 19.09 -16.83
C LEU A 305 12.46 19.04 -16.17
N ALA A 306 13.53 18.96 -16.94
CA ALA A 306 14.89 19.19 -16.44
C ALA A 306 15.05 20.64 -15.91
N ASN A 307 14.29 21.59 -16.45
CA ASN A 307 14.31 22.99 -16.01
C ASN A 307 13.41 23.19 -14.78
N VAL A 308 13.99 23.59 -13.66
CA VAL A 308 13.27 23.85 -12.40
C VAL A 308 12.14 24.87 -12.54
N LYS A 309 12.30 25.91 -13.39
CA LYS A 309 11.26 26.91 -13.60
C LYS A 309 10.02 26.31 -14.25
N VAL A 310 10.18 25.32 -15.15
CA VAL A 310 9.06 24.59 -15.75
C VAL A 310 8.34 23.78 -14.67
N ARG A 311 9.05 23.06 -13.81
CA ARG A 311 8.47 22.28 -12.72
C ARG A 311 7.72 23.17 -11.73
N GLN A 312 8.34 24.30 -11.34
CA GLN A 312 7.67 25.31 -10.48
C GLN A 312 6.41 25.90 -11.16
N ALA A 313 6.45 26.12 -12.48
CA ALA A 313 5.30 26.60 -13.21
C ALA A 313 4.13 25.60 -13.16
N LEU A 314 4.38 24.30 -13.35
CA LEU A 314 3.36 23.27 -13.18
C LEU A 314 2.79 23.27 -11.76
N ALA A 315 3.66 23.37 -10.75
CA ALA A 315 3.23 23.44 -9.35
C ALA A 315 2.36 24.67 -9.05
N TYR A 316 2.67 25.86 -9.62
CA TYR A 316 1.80 27.04 -9.48
C TYR A 316 0.53 26.98 -10.32
N ALA A 317 0.52 26.21 -11.41
CA ALA A 317 -0.67 26.05 -12.25
C ALA A 317 -1.70 25.09 -11.67
N THR A 318 -1.29 24.19 -10.79
CA THR A 318 -2.16 23.17 -10.21
C THR A 318 -3.13 23.78 -9.19
N ASP A 319 -4.44 23.53 -9.37
CA ASP A 319 -5.47 23.88 -8.39
C ASP A 319 -5.65 22.80 -7.33
N TYR A 320 -4.79 22.84 -6.32
CA TYR A 320 -4.80 21.84 -5.23
C TYR A 320 -6.14 21.76 -4.48
N LYS A 321 -6.86 22.89 -4.34
CA LYS A 321 -8.16 22.92 -3.66
C LYS A 321 -9.24 22.26 -4.52
N GLY A 322 -9.30 22.63 -5.79
CA GLY A 322 -10.23 22.02 -6.74
C GLY A 322 -9.96 20.53 -6.92
N LEU A 323 -8.70 20.14 -6.96
CA LEU A 323 -8.28 18.75 -7.11
C LEU A 323 -8.73 17.88 -5.92
N VAL A 324 -8.46 18.28 -4.67
CA VAL A 324 -8.88 17.49 -3.50
C VAL A 324 -10.41 17.51 -3.34
N ALA A 325 -11.09 18.60 -3.71
CA ALA A 325 -12.55 18.67 -3.72
C ALA A 325 -13.16 17.70 -4.74
N ALA A 326 -12.57 17.58 -5.92
CA ALA A 326 -13.04 16.67 -6.97
C ALA A 326 -12.77 15.18 -6.62
N MET A 327 -11.65 14.90 -5.99
CA MET A 327 -11.34 13.54 -5.50
C MET A 327 -12.21 13.16 -4.29
N GLY A 328 -12.60 14.11 -3.44
CA GLY A 328 -13.53 13.95 -2.32
C GLY A 328 -12.91 13.33 -1.06
N ALA A 329 -12.05 12.33 -1.20
CA ALA A 329 -11.41 11.62 -0.08
C ALA A 329 -9.94 12.05 0.13
N PHE A 330 -9.67 13.35 0.01
CA PHE A 330 -8.31 13.91 0.14
C PHE A 330 -8.32 15.23 0.90
N THR A 331 -7.17 15.52 1.50
CA THR A 331 -6.84 16.83 2.06
C THR A 331 -5.59 17.39 1.37
N PRO A 332 -5.46 18.73 1.20
CA PRO A 332 -4.28 19.31 0.57
C PRO A 332 -3.00 18.94 1.32
N SER A 333 -1.95 18.52 0.60
CA SER A 333 -0.62 18.35 1.16
C SER A 333 0.08 19.71 1.28
N ILE A 334 0.59 20.03 2.47
CA ILE A 334 1.42 21.24 2.71
C ILE A 334 2.88 20.95 2.38
N GLY A 335 3.32 19.72 2.59
CA GLY A 335 4.64 19.20 2.29
C GLY A 335 4.57 17.70 2.05
N ILE A 336 5.69 17.03 2.27
CA ILE A 336 5.83 15.59 2.04
C ILE A 336 5.31 14.80 3.23
N ILE A 337 5.59 15.26 4.46
CA ILE A 337 5.18 14.56 5.68
C ILE A 337 3.68 14.77 5.91
N PRO A 338 2.86 13.71 5.97
CA PRO A 338 1.43 13.84 6.15
C PRO A 338 1.05 14.30 7.56
N LYS A 339 -0.11 14.97 7.65
CA LYS A 339 -0.67 15.39 8.94
C LYS A 339 -0.90 14.18 9.85
N GLY A 340 -0.47 14.30 11.11
CA GLY A 340 -0.59 13.22 12.10
C GLY A 340 0.70 12.41 12.26
N LEU A 341 1.61 12.46 11.31
CA LEU A 341 2.95 11.90 11.49
C LEU A 341 3.87 12.95 12.12
N TRP A 342 4.77 12.50 12.98
CA TRP A 342 5.76 13.39 13.59
C TRP A 342 6.64 14.04 12.49
N GLY A 343 7.10 15.27 12.73
CA GLY A 343 7.83 16.05 11.71
C GLY A 343 6.92 16.80 10.73
N TYR A 344 5.59 16.60 10.78
CA TYR A 344 4.66 17.44 10.03
C TYR A 344 4.82 18.92 10.39
N ASN A 345 4.94 19.78 9.37
CA ASN A 345 5.06 21.22 9.55
C ASN A 345 4.04 21.97 8.69
N ARG A 346 3.03 22.57 9.35
CA ARG A 346 1.97 23.34 8.68
C ARG A 346 2.44 24.68 8.10
N ASN A 347 3.63 25.13 8.46
CA ASN A 347 4.15 26.45 8.09
C ASN A 347 5.12 26.39 6.90
N LEU A 348 5.21 25.24 6.21
CA LEU A 348 6.00 25.13 4.98
C LEU A 348 5.46 26.06 3.89
N PRO A 349 6.32 26.57 3.00
CA PRO A 349 5.93 27.43 1.88
C PRO A 349 5.30 26.58 0.74
N ALA A 350 4.15 25.95 1.04
CA ALA A 350 3.41 25.14 0.07
C ALA A 350 2.95 25.99 -1.13
N TYR A 351 2.92 25.37 -2.29
CA TYR A 351 2.39 26.01 -3.49
C TYR A 351 0.93 26.38 -3.31
N GLN A 352 0.61 27.59 -3.78
CA GLN A 352 -0.74 28.08 -3.94
C GLN A 352 -0.96 28.34 -5.43
N THR A 353 -2.13 27.99 -5.94
CA THR A 353 -2.48 28.20 -7.34
C THR A 353 -2.26 29.66 -7.75
N ASN A 354 -1.39 29.88 -8.73
CA ASN A 354 -1.07 31.20 -9.26
C ASN A 354 -0.73 31.12 -10.75
N MET A 355 -1.74 31.20 -11.58
CA MET A 355 -1.62 31.07 -13.02
C MET A 355 -0.74 32.17 -13.65
N ALA A 356 -0.77 33.39 -13.11
CA ALA A 356 0.10 34.47 -13.59
C ALA A 356 1.58 34.17 -13.36
N LYS A 357 1.92 33.66 -12.17
CA LYS A 357 3.28 33.24 -11.85
C LYS A 357 3.73 32.03 -12.66
N ALA A 358 2.82 31.07 -12.90
CA ALA A 358 3.06 29.93 -13.77
C ALA A 358 3.43 30.37 -15.21
N LYS A 359 2.66 31.28 -15.78
CA LYS A 359 2.95 31.86 -17.11
C LYS A 359 4.30 32.58 -17.16
N ALA A 360 4.61 33.42 -16.18
CA ALA A 360 5.88 34.14 -16.10
C ALA A 360 7.09 33.19 -16.01
N LEU A 361 7.00 32.12 -15.22
CA LEU A 361 8.05 31.11 -15.11
C LEU A 361 8.25 30.36 -16.43
N LEU A 362 7.17 29.95 -17.10
CA LEU A 362 7.26 29.29 -18.42
C LEU A 362 7.88 30.22 -19.46
N GLN A 363 7.46 31.47 -19.53
CA GLN A 363 8.05 32.46 -20.44
C GLN A 363 9.54 32.64 -20.22
N SER A 364 9.96 32.73 -18.92
CA SER A 364 11.41 32.85 -18.57
C SER A 364 12.20 31.59 -18.91
N ALA A 365 11.53 30.46 -19.13
CA ALA A 365 12.11 29.20 -19.58
C ALA A 365 11.99 28.97 -21.09
N GLY A 366 11.39 29.92 -21.85
CA GLY A 366 11.19 29.83 -23.28
C GLY A 366 9.96 29.04 -23.73
N TYR A 367 9.03 28.76 -22.83
CA TYR A 367 7.81 27.98 -23.06
C TYR A 367 6.55 28.80 -22.76
N GLY A 368 5.41 28.17 -22.99
CA GLY A 368 4.10 28.72 -22.62
C GLY A 368 3.49 29.64 -23.68
N PRO A 369 2.45 30.44 -23.34
CA PRO A 369 1.81 31.36 -24.28
C PRO A 369 2.82 32.39 -24.81
N GLY A 370 2.93 32.45 -26.16
CA GLY A 370 3.92 33.30 -26.85
C GLY A 370 5.33 32.67 -26.97
N GLY A 371 5.58 31.51 -26.35
CA GLY A 371 6.83 30.75 -26.47
C GLY A 371 6.61 29.38 -27.14
N LYS A 372 7.56 28.46 -26.93
CA LYS A 372 7.45 27.10 -27.45
C LYS A 372 6.28 26.37 -26.78
N ALA A 373 5.49 25.65 -27.58
CA ALA A 373 4.54 24.66 -27.07
C ALA A 373 5.28 23.51 -26.41
N MET A 374 4.65 22.89 -25.42
CA MET A 374 5.21 21.75 -24.69
C MET A 374 4.24 20.57 -24.76
N THR A 375 4.76 19.39 -25.04
CA THR A 375 4.00 18.14 -24.90
C THR A 375 4.61 17.33 -23.77
N LEU A 376 3.77 16.93 -22.82
CA LEU A 376 4.14 16.08 -21.68
C LEU A 376 3.29 14.82 -21.68
N ASN A 377 3.85 13.71 -21.22
CA ASN A 377 3.19 12.42 -21.09
C ASN A 377 2.98 12.11 -19.60
N LEU A 378 1.72 11.99 -19.19
CA LEU A 378 1.33 11.59 -17.86
C LEU A 378 0.80 10.16 -17.88
N THR A 379 1.21 9.35 -16.92
CA THR A 379 0.62 8.03 -16.70
C THR A 379 0.03 7.92 -15.30
N TYR A 380 -1.05 7.13 -15.21
CA TYR A 380 -1.71 6.79 -13.96
C TYR A 380 -2.11 5.31 -13.94
N THR A 381 -2.36 4.76 -12.74
CA THR A 381 -2.70 3.35 -12.54
C THR A 381 -4.10 3.05 -13.09
N GLN A 382 -4.19 2.05 -13.95
CA GLN A 382 -5.45 1.60 -14.54
C GLN A 382 -6.44 1.18 -13.44
N GLY A 383 -7.63 1.75 -13.49
CA GLY A 383 -8.72 1.49 -12.53
C GLY A 383 -8.72 2.44 -11.33
N ASP A 384 -7.64 3.16 -11.05
CA ASP A 384 -7.63 4.15 -9.97
C ASP A 384 -8.38 5.42 -10.37
N GLN A 385 -9.52 5.65 -9.74
CA GLN A 385 -10.39 6.78 -10.05
C GLN A 385 -9.87 8.12 -9.52
N TYR A 386 -9.11 8.10 -8.44
CA TYR A 386 -8.53 9.32 -7.89
C TYR A 386 -7.37 9.82 -8.75
N GLU A 387 -6.48 8.91 -9.16
CA GLU A 387 -5.42 9.25 -10.12
C GLU A 387 -5.99 9.70 -11.47
N GLN A 388 -7.08 9.06 -11.95
CA GLN A 388 -7.77 9.45 -13.17
C GLN A 388 -8.36 10.87 -13.07
N THR A 389 -8.98 11.19 -11.93
CA THR A 389 -9.53 12.53 -11.66
C THR A 389 -8.41 13.57 -11.63
N ALA A 390 -7.32 13.28 -10.92
CA ALA A 390 -6.16 14.16 -10.86
C ALA A 390 -5.56 14.40 -12.26
N ALA A 391 -5.37 13.34 -13.05
CA ALA A 391 -4.82 13.43 -14.41
C ALA A 391 -5.71 14.29 -15.33
N SER A 392 -7.03 14.15 -15.22
CA SER A 392 -8.00 14.90 -16.02
C SER A 392 -7.99 16.40 -15.67
N LEU A 393 -7.90 16.73 -14.39
CA LEU A 393 -7.82 18.12 -13.93
C LEU A 393 -6.49 18.76 -14.35
N LEU A 394 -5.35 18.10 -14.12
CA LEU A 394 -4.05 18.59 -14.55
C LEU A 394 -4.00 18.84 -16.07
N LYS A 395 -4.63 17.97 -16.87
CA LYS A 395 -4.74 18.18 -18.32
C LYS A 395 -5.51 19.46 -18.66
N SER A 396 -6.61 19.72 -17.99
CA SER A 396 -7.41 20.93 -18.16
C SER A 396 -6.66 22.20 -17.71
N GLU A 397 -6.01 22.14 -16.56
CA GLU A 397 -5.29 23.25 -15.95
C GLU A 397 -4.05 23.68 -16.75
N TYR A 398 -3.37 22.75 -17.41
CA TYR A 398 -2.15 23.02 -18.17
C TYR A 398 -2.41 23.45 -19.61
N ALA A 399 -3.59 23.16 -20.17
CA ALA A 399 -3.95 23.53 -21.56
C ALA A 399 -3.83 25.05 -21.83
N PRO A 400 -4.28 25.99 -20.94
CA PRO A 400 -4.13 27.44 -21.14
C PRO A 400 -2.67 27.94 -21.10
N LEU A 401 -1.74 27.07 -20.72
CA LEU A 401 -0.29 27.36 -20.66
C LEU A 401 0.45 26.91 -21.93
N ASN A 402 -0.25 26.57 -23.01
CA ASN A 402 0.32 25.98 -24.22
C ASN A 402 1.05 24.65 -23.95
N ILE A 403 0.52 23.86 -23.00
CA ILE A 403 1.01 22.54 -22.63
C ILE A 403 -0.04 21.50 -23.06
N LYS A 404 0.34 20.60 -23.95
CA LYS A 404 -0.43 19.42 -24.30
C LYS A 404 -0.07 18.29 -23.36
N LEU A 405 -0.99 17.88 -22.48
CA LEU A 405 -0.80 16.73 -21.60
C LEU A 405 -1.46 15.48 -22.23
N ASN A 406 -0.62 14.53 -22.69
CA ASN A 406 -1.08 13.21 -23.11
C ASN A 406 -1.23 12.34 -21.86
N VAL A 407 -2.44 11.85 -21.60
CA VAL A 407 -2.77 11.04 -20.44
C VAL A 407 -2.97 9.59 -20.85
N ALA A 408 -2.29 8.65 -20.19
CA ALA A 408 -2.43 7.22 -20.41
C ALA A 408 -2.66 6.46 -19.11
N SER A 409 -3.68 5.59 -19.12
CA SER A 409 -3.97 4.62 -18.07
C SER A 409 -3.16 3.35 -18.33
N LEU A 410 -2.35 2.90 -17.37
CA LEU A 410 -1.50 1.72 -17.49
C LEU A 410 -1.68 0.80 -16.30
N ALA A 411 -1.62 -0.51 -16.54
CA ALA A 411 -1.48 -1.47 -15.44
C ALA A 411 -0.22 -1.15 -14.62
N TRP A 412 -0.29 -1.25 -13.29
CA TRP A 412 0.82 -0.85 -12.41
C TRP A 412 2.18 -1.44 -12.80
N PRO A 413 2.32 -2.75 -13.11
CA PRO A 413 3.63 -3.28 -13.53
C PRO A 413 4.19 -2.64 -14.80
N THR A 414 3.32 -2.27 -15.75
CA THR A 414 3.70 -1.58 -16.99
C THR A 414 4.12 -0.14 -16.70
N GLN A 415 3.36 0.57 -15.88
CA GLN A 415 3.67 1.94 -15.44
C GLN A 415 5.02 1.99 -14.72
N TRP A 416 5.25 1.04 -13.81
CA TRP A 416 6.48 0.87 -13.07
C TRP A 416 7.69 0.59 -13.98
N SER A 417 7.56 -0.40 -14.88
CA SER A 417 8.61 -0.75 -15.84
C SER A 417 8.99 0.44 -16.72
N LYS A 418 7.98 1.20 -17.20
CA LYS A 418 8.21 2.42 -18.00
C LYS A 418 8.95 3.48 -17.20
N ALA A 419 8.58 3.73 -15.94
CA ALA A 419 9.22 4.70 -15.07
C ALA A 419 10.69 4.35 -14.79
N LYS A 420 11.03 3.08 -14.74
CA LYS A 420 12.40 2.57 -14.50
C LYS A 420 13.22 2.35 -15.77
N SER A 421 12.74 2.78 -16.93
CA SER A 421 13.51 2.69 -18.18
C SER A 421 14.89 3.34 -18.01
N THR A 422 15.94 2.68 -18.50
CA THR A 422 17.31 3.23 -18.52
C THR A 422 17.44 4.40 -19.48
N ASN A 423 16.58 4.49 -20.51
CA ASN A 423 16.52 5.62 -21.42
C ASN A 423 15.59 6.71 -20.83
N PRO A 424 16.09 7.90 -20.40
CA PRO A 424 15.29 8.96 -19.83
C PRO A 424 14.14 9.44 -20.72
N ALA A 425 14.33 9.44 -22.04
CA ALA A 425 13.31 9.87 -23.02
C ALA A 425 12.15 8.87 -23.16
N SER A 426 12.32 7.62 -22.74
CA SER A 426 11.29 6.59 -22.78
C SER A 426 10.39 6.58 -21.55
N ARG A 427 10.76 7.32 -20.50
CA ARG A 427 9.97 7.46 -19.27
C ARG A 427 8.78 8.36 -19.52
N GLN A 428 7.74 8.24 -18.69
CA GLN A 428 6.72 9.28 -18.60
C GLN A 428 7.32 10.55 -18.01
N ASP A 429 6.82 11.72 -18.43
CA ASP A 429 7.20 13.01 -17.86
C ASP A 429 6.61 13.20 -16.47
N ILE A 430 5.37 12.74 -16.27
CA ILE A 430 4.64 12.80 -15.00
C ILE A 430 4.12 11.40 -14.67
N LEU A 431 4.50 10.89 -13.50
CA LEU A 431 4.00 9.63 -12.95
C LEU A 431 3.09 9.95 -11.77
N LEU A 432 1.81 9.58 -11.84
CA LEU A 432 0.96 9.59 -10.66
C LEU A 432 1.14 8.28 -9.90
N PHE A 433 1.34 8.36 -8.59
CA PHE A 433 1.38 7.20 -7.72
C PHE A 433 1.29 7.60 -6.25
N TYR A 434 0.95 6.62 -5.41
CA TYR A 434 0.87 6.80 -3.97
C TYR A 434 2.16 6.43 -3.26
N TRP A 435 2.38 7.06 -2.11
CA TRP A 435 3.36 6.63 -1.13
C TRP A 435 2.74 6.59 0.27
N TRP A 436 3.09 5.58 1.02
CA TRP A 436 2.78 5.38 2.43
C TRP A 436 4.03 4.86 3.16
N PRO A 437 4.13 4.98 4.50
CA PRO A 437 5.35 4.59 5.20
C PRO A 437 5.52 3.06 5.25
N ASP A 438 6.75 2.59 5.07
CA ASP A 438 7.09 1.20 5.38
C ASP A 438 7.06 0.97 6.89
N TYR A 439 7.44 1.97 7.67
CA TYR A 439 7.23 2.11 9.11
C TYR A 439 6.93 3.58 9.42
N PRO A 440 6.26 3.92 10.55
CA PRO A 440 5.73 5.27 10.78
C PRO A 440 6.81 6.29 11.16
N ASP A 441 7.74 6.51 10.24
CA ASP A 441 8.80 7.52 10.28
C ASP A 441 8.86 8.26 8.95
N PRO A 442 9.02 9.60 8.94
CA PRO A 442 9.18 10.36 7.71
C PRO A 442 10.32 9.89 6.82
N TYR A 443 11.36 9.28 7.39
CA TYR A 443 12.53 8.78 6.66
C TYR A 443 12.13 7.94 5.43
N SER A 444 11.05 7.14 5.55
CA SER A 444 10.54 6.31 4.45
C SER A 444 10.25 7.12 3.17
N TRP A 445 9.70 8.34 3.28
CA TRP A 445 9.45 9.19 2.10
C TRP A 445 10.74 9.72 1.49
N PHE A 446 11.66 10.21 2.34
CA PHE A 446 12.84 10.95 1.86
C PHE A 446 13.86 10.02 1.23
N ILE A 447 14.19 8.92 1.88
CA ILE A 447 15.18 7.96 1.36
C ILE A 447 14.71 7.30 0.06
N ASN A 448 13.41 6.99 -0.04
CA ASN A 448 12.88 6.29 -1.20
C ASN A 448 12.58 7.22 -2.38
N LEU A 449 11.97 8.40 -2.13
CA LEU A 449 11.43 9.23 -3.21
C LEU A 449 12.39 10.31 -3.68
N PHE A 450 13.35 10.74 -2.83
CA PHE A 450 14.14 11.94 -3.09
C PHE A 450 15.64 11.77 -2.91
N HIS A 451 16.13 10.67 -2.32
CA HIS A 451 17.55 10.36 -2.29
C HIS A 451 17.98 9.82 -3.66
N SER A 452 19.09 10.34 -4.20
CA SER A 452 19.64 9.85 -5.46
C SER A 452 20.26 8.46 -5.24
N ALA A 453 19.95 7.54 -6.13
CA ALA A 453 20.53 6.21 -6.20
C ALA A 453 20.56 5.75 -7.66
N ASN A 454 21.54 4.94 -8.04
CA ASN A 454 21.62 4.39 -9.38
C ASN A 454 21.82 2.87 -9.33
N PRO A 455 20.83 2.05 -9.73
CA PRO A 455 19.49 2.45 -10.19
C PRO A 455 18.65 3.01 -9.03
N PRO A 456 17.66 3.90 -9.31
CA PRO A 456 16.78 4.44 -8.26
C PRO A 456 15.88 3.34 -7.73
N TYR A 457 15.61 3.37 -6.40
CA TYR A 457 14.57 2.53 -5.81
C TYR A 457 13.18 3.05 -6.25
N PHE A 458 12.74 4.14 -5.63
CA PHE A 458 11.45 4.79 -5.88
C PHE A 458 11.57 6.28 -6.23
N ASN A 459 12.80 6.81 -6.32
CA ASN A 459 13.02 8.17 -6.83
C ASN A 459 12.77 8.23 -8.34
N LEU A 460 11.52 8.06 -8.73
CA LEU A 460 11.09 8.03 -10.12
C LEU A 460 10.97 9.43 -10.75
N ALA A 461 11.24 10.47 -9.96
CA ALA A 461 11.55 11.80 -10.46
C ALA A 461 12.98 11.89 -11.01
N TYR A 462 13.85 10.95 -10.66
CA TYR A 462 15.29 11.02 -10.95
C TYR A 462 15.91 12.32 -10.43
N TYR A 463 15.39 12.78 -9.29
CA TYR A 463 15.90 13.95 -8.60
C TYR A 463 17.30 13.65 -8.06
N ASP A 464 18.22 14.57 -8.33
CA ASP A 464 19.62 14.47 -7.90
C ASP A 464 20.04 15.81 -7.29
N ASN A 465 20.27 15.77 -5.98
CA ASN A 465 20.77 16.91 -5.22
C ASN A 465 21.65 16.42 -4.04
N PRO A 466 22.99 16.46 -4.21
CA PRO A 466 23.92 15.91 -3.20
C PRO A 466 23.80 16.58 -1.83
N THR A 467 23.26 17.81 -1.73
CA THR A 467 23.00 18.47 -0.45
C THR A 467 21.81 17.84 0.26
N VAL A 468 20.75 17.56 -0.48
CA VAL A 468 19.55 16.87 0.03
C VAL A 468 19.91 15.45 0.45
N ASP A 469 20.69 14.72 -0.36
CA ASP A 469 21.14 13.36 -0.03
C ASP A 469 21.89 13.32 1.31
N LYS A 470 22.88 14.20 1.50
CA LYS A 470 23.60 14.32 2.77
C LYS A 470 22.69 14.67 3.96
N GLN A 471 21.64 15.45 3.73
CA GLN A 471 20.67 15.74 4.77
C GLN A 471 19.80 14.54 5.11
N ILE A 472 19.38 13.77 4.10
CA ILE A 472 18.61 12.53 4.27
C ILE A 472 19.45 11.49 5.02
N ASP A 473 20.73 11.30 4.69
CA ASP A 473 21.63 10.39 5.39
C ASP A 473 21.81 10.74 6.88
N ARG A 474 21.72 12.03 7.20
CA ARG A 474 21.88 12.50 8.59
C ARG A 474 20.61 12.42 9.43
N VAL A 475 19.43 12.38 8.80
CA VAL A 475 18.19 12.51 9.56
C VAL A 475 17.80 11.21 10.27
N GLU A 476 18.11 10.03 9.72
CA GLU A 476 17.81 8.76 10.37
C GLU A 476 18.51 8.61 11.74
N PRO A 477 19.84 8.83 11.86
CA PRO A 477 20.50 8.84 13.16
C PRO A 477 19.90 9.86 14.15
N LEU A 478 19.49 11.03 13.67
CA LEU A 478 18.84 12.04 14.50
C LEU A 478 17.45 11.60 14.97
N SER A 479 16.69 10.86 14.15
CA SER A 479 15.40 10.30 14.56
C SER A 479 15.50 9.44 15.81
N ALA A 480 16.59 8.66 15.93
CA ALA A 480 16.83 7.78 17.05
C ALA A 480 17.42 8.48 18.29
N THR A 481 18.14 9.60 18.12
CA THR A 481 18.93 10.23 19.17
C THR A 481 18.45 11.62 19.57
N ASN A 482 17.96 12.42 18.61
CA ASN A 482 17.54 13.82 18.83
C ASN A 482 16.38 14.19 17.89
N ARG A 483 15.18 13.78 18.24
CA ARG A 483 13.98 14.02 17.42
C ARG A 483 13.72 15.51 17.09
N PRO A 484 13.90 16.48 18.00
CA PRO A 484 13.79 17.90 17.65
C PRO A 484 14.75 18.34 16.53
N ALA A 485 16.01 17.88 16.57
CA ALA A 485 16.96 18.16 15.50
C ALA A 485 16.55 17.47 14.17
N ALA A 486 16.02 16.24 14.22
CA ALA A 486 15.48 15.58 13.05
C ALA A 486 14.30 16.36 12.43
N ILE A 487 13.37 16.87 13.25
CA ILE A 487 12.23 17.68 12.77
C ILE A 487 12.72 18.94 12.05
N ASN A 488 13.71 19.63 12.62
CA ASN A 488 14.30 20.81 11.98
C ASN A 488 14.96 20.45 10.63
N LEU A 489 15.67 19.33 10.58
CA LEU A 489 16.32 18.89 9.35
C LEU A 489 15.29 18.46 8.28
N TYR A 490 14.23 17.74 8.66
CA TYR A 490 13.11 17.45 7.75
C TYR A 490 12.45 18.72 7.21
N THR A 491 12.31 19.75 8.03
CA THR A 491 11.77 21.04 7.58
C THR A 491 12.67 21.68 6.51
N GLN A 492 14.00 21.64 6.68
CA GLN A 492 14.95 22.13 5.69
C GLN A 492 14.90 21.33 4.38
N ILE A 493 14.88 20.00 4.47
CA ILE A 493 14.77 19.12 3.30
C ILE A 493 13.47 19.43 2.54
N GLN A 494 12.33 19.48 3.22
CA GLN A 494 11.03 19.78 2.59
C GLN A 494 11.03 21.16 1.93
N THR A 495 11.63 22.17 2.55
CA THR A 495 11.72 23.52 1.97
C THR A 495 12.53 23.49 0.66
N THR A 496 13.63 22.73 0.63
CA THR A 496 14.45 22.58 -0.59
C THR A 496 13.66 21.82 -1.67
N LEU A 497 12.99 20.72 -1.31
CA LEU A 497 12.19 19.94 -2.27
C LEU A 497 11.01 20.73 -2.83
N LEU A 498 10.34 21.56 -2.02
CA LEU A 498 9.32 22.48 -2.52
C LEU A 498 9.92 23.49 -3.52
N LYS A 499 11.10 24.04 -3.23
CA LYS A 499 11.80 24.95 -4.16
C LYS A 499 12.22 24.27 -5.46
N ASP A 500 12.76 23.06 -5.40
CA ASP A 500 13.25 22.32 -6.57
C ASP A 500 12.15 21.64 -7.36
N SER A 501 10.97 21.47 -6.75
CA SER A 501 9.75 20.87 -7.34
C SER A 501 10.00 19.56 -8.11
N PRO A 502 10.60 18.53 -7.52
CA PRO A 502 10.75 17.24 -8.20
C PRO A 502 9.42 16.48 -8.32
N ALA A 503 8.39 16.90 -7.58
CA ALA A 503 7.07 16.32 -7.60
C ALA A 503 5.98 17.37 -7.34
N LEU A 504 4.76 17.09 -7.78
CA LEU A 504 3.52 17.74 -7.37
C LEU A 504 3.01 17.00 -6.13
N PHE A 505 2.76 17.71 -5.03
CA PHE A 505 2.23 17.16 -3.78
C PHE A 505 0.71 17.30 -3.79
N LEU A 506 0.02 16.34 -4.45
CA LEU A 506 -1.37 16.50 -4.87
C LEU A 506 -2.37 16.40 -3.71
N GLY A 507 -2.08 15.59 -2.70
CA GLY A 507 -2.93 15.48 -1.53
C GLY A 507 -2.58 14.30 -0.64
N THR A 508 -3.11 14.32 0.58
CA THR A 508 -3.08 13.16 1.51
C THR A 508 -4.47 12.53 1.52
N GLN A 509 -4.54 11.24 1.29
CA GLN A 509 -5.80 10.50 1.26
C GLN A 509 -6.43 10.43 2.66
N THR A 510 -7.75 10.55 2.71
CA THR A 510 -8.57 10.19 3.86
C THR A 510 -9.18 8.82 3.57
N TYR A 511 -9.02 7.87 4.46
CA TYR A 511 -9.65 6.56 4.29
C TYR A 511 -11.16 6.66 4.53
N GLU A 512 -11.93 6.25 3.53
CA GLU A 512 -13.39 6.11 3.58
C GLU A 512 -13.70 4.60 3.56
N ARG A 513 -14.11 4.06 4.70
CA ARG A 513 -14.37 2.63 4.87
C ARG A 513 -15.87 2.37 4.99
N ALA A 514 -16.32 1.24 4.47
CA ALA A 514 -17.67 0.75 4.67
C ALA A 514 -17.62 -0.72 5.12
N MET A 515 -18.39 -1.05 6.17
CA MET A 515 -18.37 -2.39 6.74
C MET A 515 -19.76 -2.77 7.26
N GLN A 516 -19.99 -4.07 7.41
CA GLN A 516 -21.19 -4.57 8.08
C GLN A 516 -21.23 -4.08 9.53
N LYS A 517 -22.42 -3.71 10.00
CA LYS A 517 -22.65 -3.26 11.39
C LYS A 517 -22.28 -4.33 12.43
N SER A 518 -22.28 -5.59 12.03
CA SER A 518 -21.88 -6.73 12.87
C SER A 518 -20.37 -6.81 13.13
N VAL A 519 -19.55 -5.91 12.56
CA VAL A 519 -18.11 -5.85 12.82
C VAL A 519 -17.83 -4.98 14.02
N GLY A 520 -17.47 -5.57 15.14
CA GLY A 520 -17.05 -4.84 16.33
C GLY A 520 -15.52 -4.70 16.41
N GLY A 521 -15.06 -3.61 17.06
CA GLY A 521 -13.65 -3.39 17.39
C GLY A 521 -12.76 -2.93 16.24
N TYR A 522 -13.31 -2.52 15.09
CA TYR A 522 -12.51 -2.00 13.99
C TYR A 522 -11.91 -0.63 14.32
N VAL A 523 -10.61 -0.49 14.07
CA VAL A 523 -9.85 0.74 14.18
C VAL A 523 -8.87 0.82 13.01
N ASP A 524 -8.92 1.92 12.25
CA ASP A 524 -7.92 2.19 11.20
C ASP A 524 -6.54 2.46 11.82
N ASN A 525 -5.50 2.00 11.14
CA ASN A 525 -4.13 2.31 11.49
C ASN A 525 -3.38 2.89 10.27
N PRO A 526 -3.10 4.20 10.24
CA PRO A 526 -2.47 4.85 9.10
C PRO A 526 -1.06 4.35 8.78
N ALA A 527 -0.40 3.66 9.72
CA ALA A 527 0.90 3.03 9.52
C ALA A 527 0.83 1.71 8.73
N TYR A 528 -0.37 1.13 8.61
CA TYR A 528 -0.61 -0.13 7.89
C TYR A 528 -1.78 0.08 6.92
N PRO A 529 -1.52 0.73 5.77
CA PRO A 529 -2.57 1.12 4.83
C PRO A 529 -3.37 -0.09 4.37
N SER A 530 -4.69 0.05 4.43
CA SER A 530 -5.66 -0.99 4.03
C SER A 530 -5.56 -2.32 4.79
N VAL A 531 -4.69 -2.46 5.78
CA VAL A 531 -4.58 -3.67 6.60
C VAL A 531 -5.69 -3.70 7.64
N VAL A 532 -6.43 -4.80 7.67
CA VAL A 532 -7.37 -5.13 8.74
C VAL A 532 -6.78 -6.26 9.57
N PHE A 533 -6.50 -6.00 10.85
CA PHE A 533 -6.07 -7.02 11.80
C PHE A 533 -7.30 -7.82 12.28
N VAL A 534 -7.70 -8.80 11.47
CA VAL A 534 -8.98 -9.51 11.62
C VAL A 534 -9.11 -10.21 12.98
N TYR A 535 -8.00 -10.71 13.54
CA TYR A 535 -7.98 -11.31 14.87
C TYR A 535 -8.49 -10.38 15.99
N SER A 536 -8.29 -9.07 15.84
CA SER A 536 -8.74 -8.07 16.81
C SER A 536 -10.23 -7.73 16.71
N LEU A 537 -10.89 -8.15 15.63
CA LEU A 537 -12.29 -7.88 15.38
C LEU A 537 -13.20 -8.88 16.11
N LYS A 538 -14.42 -8.44 16.38
CA LYS A 538 -15.47 -9.24 17.02
C LYS A 538 -16.66 -9.38 16.07
N PRO A 539 -17.05 -10.60 15.67
CA PRO A 539 -18.28 -10.82 14.92
C PRO A 539 -19.51 -10.66 15.80
N GLY A 540 -20.60 -10.10 15.25
CA GLY A 540 -21.94 -10.11 15.87
C GLY A 540 -22.15 -9.08 17.00
N GLN A 541 -21.47 -7.95 16.98
CA GLN A 541 -21.73 -6.84 17.91
C GLN A 541 -22.73 -5.83 17.36
#